data_a4b16bde820db0a2ff3a744686f95792
#
_entry.id   a4b16bde820db0a2ff3a744686f95792
#
_cell.length_a   1.000
_cell.length_b   1.000
_cell.length_c   1.000
_cell.angle_alpha   90.00
_cell.angle_beta   90.00
_cell.angle_gamma   90.00
#
_symmetry.space_group_name_H-M   'P 1'
#
loop_
_entity.id
_entity.type
_entity.pdbx_description
1 polymer ?
#
loop_
_entity_poly.entity_id
_entity_poly.type
_entity_poly.pdbx_seq_one_letter_code
_entity_poly.pdbx_strand_id
1 'polypeptide(L)'
;MPPGKQAAESEAAAPMAAGARLEAMRRHVRLSRLAVWTLIAAGPAALAVAVASTPTTVEAAAPAISSSVRTVAPAADPGGYAQVFVSAWLRSSTDDATSAQARLAQSLAPDVELPDPAAGAQHAPQSVTAVRSAQRDGGTWWVTVAAQYADGPARYYAVPVAAGGTGSSFTVTGAPGVVAGPAQARAATSPYGVSVPDGDLTSALGEFFAAYLTGTGEVSRYLAPGVTLPAVSPAPYTTVSVQQISAVEQTAAAEQVPADGTTVHVLVQVDARDTGGRWPLAYELTLRARSGRWEVAALDSGESGESGTAQEGGTR
;
A
#
# COMPACT_ATOMS: atom_id res chain seq x y z
N MET A 1 71.80 -18.84 -20.10
CA MET A 1 72.39 -17.56 -20.57
C MET A 1 71.32 -16.51 -20.60
N PRO A 2 71.46 -15.41 -19.85
CA PRO A 2 70.64 -14.20 -19.89
C PRO A 2 71.24 -13.19 -20.89
N PRO A 3 70.89 -11.92 -21.01
CA PRO A 3 69.86 -11.07 -20.40
C PRO A 3 69.19 -10.10 -21.36
N GLY A 4 68.29 -9.27 -20.87
CA GLY A 4 67.86 -8.06 -21.59
C GLY A 4 66.94 -7.17 -20.73
N LYS A 5 67.61 -6.34 -19.93
CA LYS A 5 67.02 -5.15 -19.29
C LYS A 5 66.64 -4.13 -20.35
N GLN A 6 65.45 -3.52 -20.21
CA GLN A 6 65.30 -2.10 -20.55
C GLN A 6 64.28 -1.45 -19.64
N ALA A 7 64.78 -0.45 -18.97
CA ALA A 7 64.07 0.52 -18.16
C ALA A 7 63.30 1.46 -19.13
N ALA A 8 62.08 1.83 -18.75
CA ALA A 8 61.40 2.97 -19.32
C ALA A 8 61.00 3.89 -18.16
N GLU A 9 61.42 5.12 -18.33
CA GLU A 9 61.39 6.24 -17.45
C GLU A 9 60.00 6.60 -16.94
N SER A 10 59.99 6.92 -15.65
CA SER A 10 58.89 7.54 -14.93
C SER A 10 58.84 9.03 -15.30
N GLU A 11 57.92 9.46 -16.06
CA GLU A 11 57.65 10.88 -16.31
C GLU A 11 56.73 11.42 -15.23
N ALA A 12 57.25 12.31 -14.43
CA ALA A 12 56.61 12.95 -13.29
C ALA A 12 55.54 13.95 -13.82
N ALA A 13 54.31 13.65 -13.60
CA ALA A 13 53.21 14.60 -13.86
C ALA A 13 53.18 15.67 -12.77
N ALA A 14 53.22 16.93 -13.18
CA ALA A 14 53.33 18.13 -12.34
C ALA A 14 52.15 18.34 -11.35
N PRO A 15 52.38 18.94 -10.19
CA PRO A 15 51.33 19.19 -9.20
C PRO A 15 50.63 20.54 -9.41
N MET A 16 49.64 20.60 -10.33
CA MET A 16 48.87 21.83 -10.59
C MET A 16 47.34 21.65 -10.65
N ALA A 17 46.73 20.68 -9.94
CA ALA A 17 45.30 20.50 -9.92
C ALA A 17 44.62 20.74 -8.55
N ALA A 18 45.36 21.01 -7.48
CA ALA A 18 44.77 21.16 -6.14
C ALA A 18 44.23 22.58 -5.85
N GLY A 19 44.84 23.62 -6.44
CA GLY A 19 44.43 25.01 -6.21
C GLY A 19 43.09 25.39 -6.82
N ALA A 20 42.82 24.95 -8.03
CA ALA A 20 41.61 25.31 -8.75
C ALA A 20 40.31 24.70 -8.14
N ARG A 21 40.41 23.53 -7.54
CA ARG A 21 39.26 22.87 -6.86
C ARG A 21 38.88 23.55 -5.55
N LEU A 22 39.86 24.08 -4.82
CA LEU A 22 39.61 24.80 -3.56
C LEU A 22 38.96 26.16 -3.81
N GLU A 23 39.29 26.85 -4.90
CA GLU A 23 38.66 28.13 -5.24
C GLU A 23 37.23 27.93 -5.77
N ALA A 24 36.96 26.88 -6.53
CA ALA A 24 35.58 26.54 -6.96
C ALA A 24 34.70 26.22 -5.75
N MET A 25 35.20 25.48 -4.79
CA MET A 25 34.46 25.12 -3.57
C MET A 25 34.18 26.35 -2.69
N ARG A 26 35.09 27.30 -2.58
CA ARG A 26 34.88 28.57 -1.85
C ARG A 26 33.85 29.46 -2.52
N ARG A 27 33.74 29.47 -3.85
CA ARG A 27 32.71 30.22 -4.57
C ARG A 27 31.33 29.64 -4.38
N HIS A 28 31.16 28.31 -4.37
CA HIS A 28 29.90 27.65 -4.09
C HIS A 28 29.38 27.89 -2.68
N VAL A 29 30.26 27.88 -1.68
CA VAL A 29 29.87 28.18 -0.27
C VAL A 29 29.46 29.65 -0.08
N ARG A 30 30.06 30.58 -0.81
CA ARG A 30 29.66 32.00 -0.74
C ARG A 30 28.32 32.27 -1.43
N LEU A 31 28.06 31.59 -2.56
CA LEU A 31 26.78 31.73 -3.29
C LEU A 31 25.62 31.08 -2.53
N SER A 32 25.85 29.94 -1.86
CA SER A 32 24.81 29.31 -1.03
C SER A 32 24.47 30.12 0.22
N ARG A 33 25.45 30.79 0.85
CA ARG A 33 25.20 31.72 1.96
C ARG A 33 24.43 32.96 1.55
N LEU A 34 24.70 33.53 0.37
CA LEU A 34 23.94 34.66 -0.19
C LEU A 34 22.49 34.26 -0.49
N ALA A 35 22.24 33.07 -1.04
CA ALA A 35 20.90 32.56 -1.33
C ALA A 35 20.06 32.36 -0.04
N VAL A 36 20.66 31.90 1.04
CA VAL A 36 19.98 31.75 2.34
C VAL A 36 19.63 33.11 2.95
N TRP A 37 20.52 34.10 2.86
CA TRP A 37 20.26 35.43 3.38
C TRP A 37 19.18 36.19 2.60
N THR A 38 19.07 36.00 1.28
CA THR A 38 17.98 36.59 0.48
C THR A 38 16.63 35.97 0.78
N LEU A 39 16.55 34.67 1.09
CA LEU A 39 15.32 34.02 1.52
C LEU A 39 14.83 34.50 2.90
N ILE A 40 15.74 34.75 3.83
CA ILE A 40 15.41 35.27 5.17
C ILE A 40 14.97 36.72 5.13
N ALA A 41 15.51 37.53 4.20
CA ALA A 41 15.14 38.95 4.05
C ALA A 41 13.81 39.16 3.30
N ALA A 42 13.35 38.19 2.49
CA ALA A 42 12.10 38.32 1.73
C ALA A 42 10.83 38.21 2.61
N GLY A 43 10.92 37.49 3.74
CA GLY A 43 9.78 37.30 4.66
C GLY A 43 9.26 38.59 5.29
N PRO A 44 10.10 39.45 5.89
CA PRO A 44 9.64 40.73 6.50
C PRO A 44 9.10 41.74 5.50
N ALA A 45 9.61 41.77 4.26
CA ALA A 45 9.16 42.68 3.22
C ALA A 45 7.74 42.35 2.74
N ALA A 46 7.38 41.06 2.61
CA ALA A 46 6.04 40.62 2.24
C ALA A 46 5.02 40.98 3.32
N LEU A 47 5.40 40.88 4.61
CA LEU A 47 4.54 41.27 5.74
C LEU A 47 4.31 42.77 5.82
N ALA A 48 5.31 43.60 5.53
CA ALA A 48 5.18 45.04 5.54
C ALA A 48 4.25 45.57 4.45
N VAL A 49 4.21 44.94 3.26
CA VAL A 49 3.28 45.30 2.17
C VAL A 49 1.85 44.92 2.53
N ALA A 50 1.63 43.81 3.21
CA ALA A 50 0.30 43.36 3.64
C ALA A 50 -0.32 44.26 4.71
N VAL A 51 0.50 44.91 5.57
CA VAL A 51 0.01 45.81 6.63
C VAL A 51 -0.24 47.24 6.13
N ALA A 52 0.41 47.63 5.02
CA ALA A 52 0.28 49.00 4.46
C ALA A 52 -0.88 49.15 3.47
N SER A 53 -1.62 48.09 3.13
CA SER A 53 -2.78 48.17 2.23
C SER A 53 -4.02 48.60 3.02
N THR A 54 -4.46 49.83 2.82
CA THR A 54 -5.74 50.35 3.38
C THR A 54 -6.92 49.56 2.81
N PRO A 55 -7.84 49.05 3.64
CA PRO A 55 -9.00 48.33 3.14
C PRO A 55 -9.99 49.31 2.46
N THR A 56 -10.23 49.11 1.18
CA THR A 56 -11.37 49.69 0.48
C THR A 56 -12.62 48.96 0.97
N THR A 57 -13.52 49.69 1.66
CA THR A 57 -14.80 49.16 2.12
C THR A 57 -15.69 48.80 0.93
N VAL A 58 -15.82 47.52 0.67
CA VAL A 58 -16.91 46.94 -0.14
C VAL A 58 -17.95 46.43 0.84
N GLU A 59 -19.19 46.92 0.66
CA GLU A 59 -20.38 46.60 1.43
C GLU A 59 -20.54 45.08 1.61
N ALA A 60 -20.63 44.66 2.87
CA ALA A 60 -20.56 43.28 3.27
C ALA A 60 -21.85 42.53 2.89
N ALA A 61 -21.77 41.60 1.94
CA ALA A 61 -22.68 40.47 1.90
C ALA A 61 -22.44 39.62 3.16
N ALA A 62 -23.54 39.18 3.80
CA ALA A 62 -23.54 38.42 5.04
C ALA A 62 -22.50 37.28 5.01
N PRO A 63 -21.77 37.03 6.10
CA PRO A 63 -20.76 35.96 6.11
C PRO A 63 -21.44 34.62 5.95
N ALA A 64 -21.17 33.98 4.80
CA ALA A 64 -21.35 32.56 4.70
C ALA A 64 -20.47 31.95 5.80
N ILE A 65 -21.10 31.22 6.72
CA ILE A 65 -20.41 30.45 7.74
C ILE A 65 -19.57 29.42 7.00
N SER A 66 -18.29 29.75 6.78
CA SER A 66 -17.32 28.78 6.34
C SER A 66 -17.19 27.77 7.49
N SER A 67 -17.98 26.70 7.44
CA SER A 67 -17.73 25.52 8.22
C SER A 67 -16.32 25.06 7.81
N SER A 68 -15.31 25.47 8.56
CA SER A 68 -14.01 24.84 8.48
C SER A 68 -14.24 23.39 8.85
N VAL A 69 -14.36 22.54 7.83
CA VAL A 69 -14.25 21.10 8.02
C VAL A 69 -12.85 20.93 8.62
N ARG A 70 -12.81 20.85 9.95
CA ARG A 70 -11.61 20.44 10.66
C ARG A 70 -11.42 19.00 10.24
N THR A 71 -10.57 18.77 9.23
CA THR A 71 -10.10 17.42 8.89
C THR A 71 -9.34 16.97 10.12
N VAL A 72 -10.04 16.28 11.01
CA VAL A 72 -9.41 15.59 12.13
C VAL A 72 -8.50 14.58 11.45
N ALA A 73 -7.18 14.75 11.62
CA ALA A 73 -6.24 13.72 11.15
C ALA A 73 -6.74 12.39 11.69
N PRO A 74 -6.87 11.35 10.86
CA PRO A 74 -7.35 10.06 11.32
C PRO A 74 -6.50 9.65 12.52
N ALA A 75 -7.14 9.28 13.62
CA ALA A 75 -6.43 8.81 14.80
C ALA A 75 -5.53 7.65 14.39
N ALA A 76 -4.24 7.71 14.73
CA ALA A 76 -3.30 6.67 14.36
C ALA A 76 -3.79 5.32 14.91
N ASP A 77 -3.83 4.29 14.07
CA ASP A 77 -4.26 2.95 14.45
C ASP A 77 -3.17 2.28 15.31
N PRO A 78 -3.47 1.86 16.54
CA PRO A 78 -2.52 1.17 17.42
C PRO A 78 -2.28 -0.29 17.04
N GLY A 79 -2.86 -0.78 15.94
CA GLY A 79 -2.76 -2.18 15.51
C GLY A 79 -1.32 -2.69 15.44
N GLY A 80 -0.44 -1.95 14.77
CA GLY A 80 0.98 -2.30 14.68
C GLY A 80 1.70 -2.31 16.02
N TYR A 81 1.35 -1.38 16.92
CA TYR A 81 1.92 -1.32 18.26
C TYR A 81 1.53 -2.54 19.09
N ALA A 82 0.25 -2.92 19.11
CA ALA A 82 -0.24 -4.12 19.79
C ALA A 82 0.34 -5.41 19.19
N GLN A 83 0.53 -5.46 17.88
CA GLN A 83 1.15 -6.59 17.18
C GLN A 83 2.59 -6.81 17.66
N VAL A 84 3.40 -5.75 17.72
CA VAL A 84 4.79 -5.82 18.22
C VAL A 84 4.82 -6.27 19.67
N PHE A 85 3.94 -5.71 20.49
CA PHE A 85 3.82 -6.11 21.91
C PHE A 85 3.49 -7.61 22.06
N VAL A 86 2.42 -8.09 21.43
CA VAL A 86 2.00 -9.51 21.53
C VAL A 86 3.08 -10.43 20.99
N SER A 87 3.75 -10.04 19.90
CA SER A 87 4.86 -10.81 19.35
C SER A 87 6.02 -10.97 20.34
N ALA A 88 6.37 -9.90 21.04
CA ALA A 88 7.41 -9.92 22.07
C ALA A 88 6.96 -10.69 23.31
N TRP A 89 5.74 -10.42 23.80
CA TRP A 89 5.18 -11.03 24.99
C TRP A 89 5.04 -12.56 24.87
N LEU A 90 4.54 -13.06 23.74
CA LEU A 90 4.41 -14.50 23.48
C LEU A 90 5.76 -15.23 23.33
N ARG A 91 6.85 -14.51 23.11
CA ARG A 91 8.22 -15.04 23.00
C ARG A 91 9.07 -14.75 24.23
N SER A 92 8.52 -14.10 25.24
CA SER A 92 9.18 -13.81 26.50
C SER A 92 8.84 -14.81 27.58
N SER A 93 9.62 -14.82 28.65
CA SER A 93 9.39 -15.61 29.87
C SER A 93 9.89 -14.85 31.08
N THR A 94 9.24 -15.07 32.23
CA THR A 94 9.71 -14.57 33.51
C THR A 94 11.08 -15.16 33.89
N ASP A 95 11.37 -16.41 33.48
CA ASP A 95 12.65 -17.06 33.71
C ASP A 95 13.80 -16.41 32.97
N ASP A 96 13.54 -15.70 31.85
CA ASP A 96 14.50 -14.94 31.07
C ASP A 96 14.01 -13.49 30.86
N ALA A 97 13.76 -12.78 31.95
CA ALA A 97 13.31 -11.39 31.94
C ALA A 97 14.34 -10.41 31.30
N THR A 98 15.58 -10.87 31.11
CA THR A 98 16.65 -10.07 30.48
C THR A 98 16.76 -10.28 28.98
N SER A 99 15.99 -11.17 28.38
CA SER A 99 15.95 -11.39 26.93
C SER A 99 15.51 -10.14 26.17
N ALA A 100 15.89 -10.05 24.91
CA ALA A 100 15.48 -8.94 24.06
C ALA A 100 13.96 -8.83 23.94
N GLN A 101 13.27 -9.98 23.90
CA GLN A 101 11.82 -10.05 23.80
C GLN A 101 11.15 -9.57 25.10
N ALA A 102 11.63 -10.01 26.25
CA ALA A 102 11.11 -9.57 27.55
C ALA A 102 11.29 -8.05 27.74
N ARG A 103 12.48 -7.51 27.43
CA ARG A 103 12.73 -6.06 27.50
C ARG A 103 11.84 -5.27 26.55
N LEU A 104 11.64 -5.77 25.32
CA LEU A 104 10.73 -5.11 24.37
C LEU A 104 9.29 -5.13 24.90
N ALA A 105 8.79 -6.28 25.37
CA ALA A 105 7.46 -6.38 25.94
C ALA A 105 7.26 -5.41 27.11
N GLN A 106 8.20 -5.37 28.05
CA GLN A 106 8.17 -4.46 29.20
C GLN A 106 8.27 -2.98 28.81
N SER A 107 9.02 -2.64 27.74
CA SER A 107 9.10 -1.27 27.25
C SER A 107 7.78 -0.76 26.65
N LEU A 108 6.97 -1.65 26.08
CA LEU A 108 5.66 -1.34 25.47
C LEU A 108 4.51 -1.42 26.47
N ALA A 109 4.69 -2.19 27.55
CA ALA A 109 3.72 -2.45 28.59
C ALA A 109 4.41 -2.64 29.95
N PRO A 110 4.86 -1.54 30.60
CA PRO A 110 5.65 -1.65 31.84
C PRO A 110 4.95 -2.35 32.99
N ASP A 111 3.62 -2.23 33.05
CA ASP A 111 2.78 -2.77 34.12
C ASP A 111 2.20 -4.16 33.81
N VAL A 112 2.59 -4.76 32.68
CA VAL A 112 2.10 -6.08 32.25
C VAL A 112 3.11 -7.16 32.63
N GLU A 113 2.64 -8.17 33.34
CA GLU A 113 3.44 -9.32 33.75
C GLU A 113 3.82 -10.19 32.53
N LEU A 114 5.05 -10.70 32.51
CA LEU A 114 5.52 -11.62 31.49
C LEU A 114 4.92 -13.02 31.69
N PRO A 115 4.78 -13.81 30.60
CA PRO A 115 4.32 -15.20 30.73
C PRO A 115 5.33 -16.05 31.52
N ASP A 116 4.81 -17.10 32.15
CA ASP A 116 5.61 -18.15 32.80
C ASP A 116 5.24 -19.51 32.19
N PRO A 117 5.70 -19.81 30.94
CA PRO A 117 5.42 -21.09 30.33
C PRO A 117 6.22 -22.21 30.95
N ALA A 118 5.59 -23.39 31.11
CA ALA A 118 6.32 -24.59 31.53
C ALA A 118 7.48 -24.91 30.57
N ALA A 119 8.55 -25.47 31.10
CA ALA A 119 9.74 -25.78 30.31
C ALA A 119 9.37 -26.69 29.10
N GLY A 120 9.69 -26.28 27.92
CA GLY A 120 9.40 -26.99 26.66
C GLY A 120 7.95 -26.90 26.17
N ALA A 121 7.05 -26.18 26.87
CA ALA A 121 5.64 -26.11 26.50
C ALA A 121 5.31 -25.01 25.48
N GLN A 122 6.17 -24.00 25.32
CA GLN A 122 5.87 -22.86 24.49
C GLN A 122 6.54 -22.96 23.12
N HIS A 123 5.71 -23.15 22.10
CA HIS A 123 6.14 -22.93 20.73
C HIS A 123 5.92 -21.44 20.40
N ALA A 124 6.98 -20.75 19.99
CA ALA A 124 6.86 -19.37 19.54
C ALA A 124 5.90 -19.31 18.32
N PRO A 125 5.01 -18.31 18.23
CA PRO A 125 4.14 -18.19 17.08
C PRO A 125 4.98 -17.93 15.83
N GLN A 126 4.58 -18.52 14.69
CA GLN A 126 5.19 -18.30 13.38
C GLN A 126 4.90 -16.88 12.89
N SER A 127 3.66 -16.45 13.07
CA SER A 127 3.24 -15.10 12.70
C SER A 127 2.34 -14.49 13.76
N VAL A 128 2.39 -13.18 13.88
CA VAL A 128 1.51 -12.37 14.74
C VAL A 128 1.02 -11.20 13.92
N THR A 129 -0.29 -11.00 13.83
CA THR A 129 -0.89 -9.97 12.97
C THR A 129 -2.07 -9.30 13.67
N ALA A 130 -2.11 -7.98 13.69
CA ALA A 130 -3.28 -7.24 14.13
C ALA A 130 -4.41 -7.40 13.10
N VAL A 131 -5.57 -7.89 13.54
CA VAL A 131 -6.70 -8.21 12.65
C VAL A 131 -7.88 -7.26 12.82
N ARG A 132 -7.95 -6.55 13.94
CA ARG A 132 -9.01 -5.60 14.23
C ARG A 132 -8.58 -4.60 15.30
N SER A 133 -8.82 -3.31 15.05
CA SER A 133 -8.72 -2.25 16.05
C SER A 133 -10.10 -1.65 16.28
N ALA A 134 -10.50 -1.50 17.53
CA ALA A 134 -11.76 -0.88 17.92
C ALA A 134 -11.51 0.19 18.97
N GLN A 135 -11.81 1.43 18.62
CA GLN A 135 -11.73 2.54 19.58
C GLN A 135 -12.91 2.50 20.55
N ARG A 136 -12.62 2.77 21.80
CA ARG A 136 -13.58 2.94 22.90
C ARG A 136 -13.53 4.39 23.39
N ASP A 137 -14.45 4.73 24.25
CA ASP A 137 -14.48 6.06 24.86
C ASP A 137 -13.18 6.37 25.64
N GLY A 138 -12.81 7.65 25.70
CA GLY A 138 -11.64 8.11 26.47
C GLY A 138 -10.27 7.80 25.83
N GLY A 139 -10.20 7.53 24.52
CA GLY A 139 -8.91 7.30 23.82
C GLY A 139 -8.32 5.91 24.03
N THR A 140 -9.11 4.99 24.58
CA THR A 140 -8.74 3.58 24.76
C THR A 140 -9.08 2.78 23.52
N TRP A 141 -8.22 1.82 23.17
CA TRP A 141 -8.42 0.91 22.05
C TRP A 141 -8.40 -0.54 22.52
N TRP A 142 -9.16 -1.36 21.84
CA TRP A 142 -9.05 -2.80 21.92
C TRP A 142 -8.57 -3.32 20.58
N VAL A 143 -7.37 -3.91 20.58
CA VAL A 143 -6.78 -4.49 19.37
C VAL A 143 -6.86 -6.00 19.45
N THR A 144 -7.48 -6.63 18.47
CA THR A 144 -7.46 -8.08 18.33
C THR A 144 -6.26 -8.47 17.47
N VAL A 145 -5.40 -9.32 18.01
CA VAL A 145 -4.19 -9.82 17.37
C VAL A 145 -4.29 -11.33 17.19
N ALA A 146 -4.08 -11.82 15.97
CA ALA A 146 -3.99 -13.24 15.66
C ALA A 146 -2.54 -13.71 15.78
N ALA A 147 -2.30 -14.79 16.51
CA ALA A 147 -1.02 -15.49 16.58
C ALA A 147 -1.18 -16.88 15.97
N GLN A 148 -0.45 -17.18 14.91
CA GLN A 148 -0.46 -18.45 14.24
C GLN A 148 0.72 -19.31 14.71
N TYR A 149 0.44 -20.56 15.04
CA TYR A 149 1.41 -21.54 15.50
C TYR A 149 1.60 -22.62 14.42
N ALA A 150 2.74 -23.31 14.46
CA ALA A 150 3.09 -24.32 13.45
C ALA A 150 2.13 -25.52 13.44
N ASP A 151 1.53 -25.83 14.57
CA ASP A 151 0.79 -27.05 14.87
C ASP A 151 -0.73 -26.87 14.94
N GLY A 152 -1.24 -25.66 14.67
CA GLY A 152 -2.67 -25.50 14.90
C GLY A 152 -3.30 -24.22 14.38
N PRO A 153 -4.59 -24.04 14.70
CA PRO A 153 -5.35 -22.86 14.33
C PRO A 153 -4.78 -21.61 15.01
N ALA A 154 -5.03 -20.43 14.41
CA ALA A 154 -4.66 -19.17 15.01
C ALA A 154 -5.36 -18.95 16.36
N ARG A 155 -4.63 -18.46 17.35
CA ARG A 155 -5.19 -17.96 18.61
C ARG A 155 -5.33 -16.44 18.54
N TYR A 156 -6.41 -15.93 19.07
CA TYR A 156 -6.72 -14.50 19.05
C TYR A 156 -6.57 -13.91 20.44
N TYR A 157 -5.94 -12.75 20.51
CA TYR A 157 -5.68 -12.02 21.75
C TYR A 157 -6.27 -10.62 21.66
N ALA A 158 -7.04 -10.22 22.65
CA ALA A 158 -7.50 -8.85 22.81
C ALA A 158 -6.51 -8.10 23.70
N VAL A 159 -6.02 -6.97 23.20
CA VAL A 159 -5.01 -6.13 23.85
C VAL A 159 -5.59 -4.75 24.10
N PRO A 160 -5.67 -4.29 25.36
CA PRO A 160 -6.07 -2.94 25.68
C PRO A 160 -4.89 -1.98 25.44
N VAL A 161 -5.12 -0.94 24.64
CA VAL A 161 -4.11 0.08 24.31
C VAL A 161 -4.67 1.46 24.62
N ALA A 162 -3.95 2.26 25.39
CA ALA A 162 -4.23 3.67 25.55
C ALA A 162 -3.46 4.49 24.50
N ALA A 163 -4.15 5.47 23.91
CA ALA A 163 -3.53 6.46 23.06
C ALA A 163 -3.31 7.76 23.84
N GLY A 164 -2.14 8.38 23.69
CA GLY A 164 -1.88 9.70 24.24
C GLY A 164 -2.73 10.78 23.57
N GLY A 165 -2.89 11.95 24.22
CA GLY A 165 -3.83 12.99 23.82
C GLY A 165 -3.73 13.51 22.38
N THR A 166 -2.56 13.31 21.72
CA THR A 166 -2.35 13.66 20.29
C THR A 166 -2.57 12.48 19.36
N GLY A 167 -2.84 11.26 19.88
CA GLY A 167 -2.95 10.03 19.11
C GLY A 167 -1.63 9.52 18.51
N SER A 168 -0.48 10.12 18.87
CA SER A 168 0.85 9.76 18.35
C SER A 168 1.66 8.84 19.27
N SER A 169 1.19 8.58 20.48
CA SER A 169 1.83 7.68 21.45
C SER A 169 0.84 6.63 21.94
N PHE A 170 1.36 5.43 22.18
CA PHE A 170 0.56 4.28 22.64
C PHE A 170 1.22 3.60 23.80
N THR A 171 0.41 3.00 24.68
CA THR A 171 0.86 2.14 25.77
C THR A 171 -0.14 1.00 25.95
N VAL A 172 0.33 -0.21 26.08
CA VAL A 172 -0.53 -1.36 26.49
C VAL A 172 -0.82 -1.26 27.98
N THR A 173 -2.09 -1.27 28.33
CA THR A 173 -2.55 -1.02 29.71
C THR A 173 -2.95 -2.27 30.49
N GLY A 174 -2.86 -3.45 29.87
CA GLY A 174 -3.21 -4.70 30.52
C GLY A 174 -2.73 -5.92 29.74
N ALA A 175 -2.69 -7.06 30.42
CA ALA A 175 -2.29 -8.33 29.80
C ALA A 175 -3.22 -8.72 28.65
N PRO A 176 -2.71 -9.38 27.60
CA PRO A 176 -3.52 -9.90 26.50
C PRO A 176 -4.49 -10.98 26.99
N GLY A 177 -5.76 -10.84 26.65
CA GLY A 177 -6.76 -11.87 26.91
C GLY A 177 -7.04 -12.73 25.68
N VAL A 178 -7.13 -14.05 25.82
CA VAL A 178 -7.54 -14.94 24.72
C VAL A 178 -9.02 -14.73 24.42
N VAL A 179 -9.34 -14.52 23.15
CA VAL A 179 -10.71 -14.27 22.67
C VAL A 179 -11.03 -15.17 21.48
N ALA A 180 -12.33 -15.29 21.17
CA ALA A 180 -12.76 -15.93 19.95
C ALA A 180 -12.27 -15.12 18.72
N GLY A 181 -11.94 -15.82 17.65
CA GLY A 181 -11.62 -15.16 16.37
C GLY A 181 -12.80 -14.36 15.83
N PRO A 182 -12.56 -13.45 14.87
CA PRO A 182 -13.62 -12.74 14.19
C PRO A 182 -14.63 -13.72 13.59
N ALA A 183 -15.92 -13.43 13.76
CA ALA A 183 -16.97 -14.22 13.14
C ALA A 183 -16.85 -14.12 11.62
N GLN A 184 -17.08 -15.22 10.92
CA GLN A 184 -17.16 -15.20 9.47
C GLN A 184 -18.40 -14.42 9.04
N ALA A 185 -18.20 -13.43 8.19
CA ALA A 185 -19.31 -12.75 7.56
C ALA A 185 -19.99 -13.70 6.55
N ARG A 186 -21.32 -13.62 6.45
CA ARG A 186 -22.02 -14.29 5.37
C ARG A 186 -21.67 -13.55 4.08
N ALA A 187 -21.08 -14.26 3.11
CA ALA A 187 -20.82 -13.68 1.80
C ALA A 187 -22.13 -13.24 1.14
N ALA A 188 -22.15 -12.06 0.55
CA ALA A 188 -23.24 -11.65 -0.30
C ALA A 188 -23.33 -12.60 -1.52
N THR A 189 -24.55 -12.74 -2.05
CA THR A 189 -24.71 -13.50 -3.31
C THR A 189 -23.95 -12.80 -4.41
N SER A 190 -23.13 -13.55 -5.13
CA SER A 190 -22.35 -13.02 -6.26
C SER A 190 -23.29 -12.47 -7.35
N PRO A 191 -23.06 -11.27 -7.88
CA PRO A 191 -23.81 -10.75 -9.00
C PRO A 191 -23.47 -11.44 -10.33
N TYR A 192 -22.36 -12.17 -10.39
CA TYR A 192 -21.87 -12.86 -11.58
C TYR A 192 -22.61 -14.19 -11.79
N GLY A 193 -23.87 -14.12 -12.26
CA GLY A 193 -24.76 -15.28 -12.42
C GLY A 193 -24.78 -15.90 -13.81
N VAL A 194 -24.21 -15.23 -14.82
CA VAL A 194 -24.21 -15.66 -16.22
C VAL A 194 -22.94 -16.41 -16.54
N SER A 195 -23.02 -17.68 -16.92
CA SER A 195 -21.83 -18.42 -17.39
C SER A 195 -21.51 -18.02 -18.83
N VAL A 196 -20.27 -17.67 -19.09
CA VAL A 196 -19.77 -17.32 -20.42
C VAL A 196 -19.15 -18.57 -21.06
N PRO A 197 -19.64 -18.99 -22.25
CA PRO A 197 -19.04 -20.13 -22.97
C PRO A 197 -17.66 -19.79 -23.55
N ASP A 198 -16.93 -20.81 -23.96
CA ASP A 198 -15.70 -20.60 -24.72
C ASP A 198 -15.99 -19.88 -26.04
N GLY A 199 -15.18 -18.87 -26.36
CA GLY A 199 -15.36 -18.05 -27.54
C GLY A 199 -14.38 -16.87 -27.57
N ASP A 200 -14.77 -15.82 -28.31
CA ASP A 200 -13.94 -14.64 -28.52
C ASP A 200 -13.55 -13.94 -27.21
N LEU A 201 -14.49 -13.87 -26.25
CA LEU A 201 -14.25 -13.26 -24.95
C LEU A 201 -13.22 -14.06 -24.15
N THR A 202 -13.35 -15.38 -24.09
CA THR A 202 -12.43 -16.27 -23.37
C THR A 202 -11.02 -16.20 -23.97
N SER A 203 -10.94 -16.16 -25.30
CA SER A 203 -9.67 -16.04 -26.03
C SER A 203 -9.00 -14.70 -25.76
N ALA A 204 -9.74 -13.59 -25.85
CA ALA A 204 -9.22 -12.24 -25.59
C ALA A 204 -8.69 -12.10 -24.17
N LEU A 205 -9.41 -12.65 -23.19
CA LEU A 205 -8.99 -12.64 -21.79
C LEU A 205 -7.78 -13.55 -21.53
N GLY A 206 -7.69 -14.69 -22.21
CA GLY A 206 -6.52 -15.57 -22.15
C GLY A 206 -5.25 -14.85 -22.60
N GLU A 207 -5.32 -14.16 -23.73
CA GLU A 207 -4.21 -13.35 -24.25
C GLU A 207 -3.87 -12.17 -23.36
N PHE A 208 -4.90 -11.47 -22.83
CA PHE A 208 -4.70 -10.38 -21.87
C PHE A 208 -3.95 -10.85 -20.63
N PHE A 209 -4.39 -11.94 -19.99
CA PHE A 209 -3.75 -12.45 -18.78
C PHE A 209 -2.35 -13.02 -19.04
N ALA A 210 -2.11 -13.58 -20.23
CA ALA A 210 -0.76 -13.97 -20.63
C ALA A 210 0.18 -12.75 -20.67
N ALA A 211 -0.26 -11.65 -21.29
CA ALA A 211 0.52 -10.41 -21.31
C ALA A 211 0.68 -9.80 -19.92
N TYR A 212 -0.40 -9.78 -19.12
CA TYR A 212 -0.44 -9.12 -17.82
C TYR A 212 0.38 -9.83 -16.74
N LEU A 213 0.30 -11.17 -16.67
CA LEU A 213 0.87 -11.99 -15.58
C LEU A 213 2.17 -12.69 -15.93
N THR A 214 2.44 -12.95 -17.23
CA THR A 214 3.65 -13.67 -17.66
C THR A 214 4.61 -12.77 -18.45
N GLY A 215 4.19 -11.55 -18.80
CA GLY A 215 4.96 -10.66 -19.63
C GLY A 215 5.07 -11.10 -21.09
N THR A 216 4.23 -12.04 -21.54
CA THR A 216 4.21 -12.54 -22.92
C THR A 216 3.34 -11.63 -23.80
N GLY A 217 3.91 -10.63 -24.42
CA GLY A 217 3.21 -9.65 -25.24
C GLY A 217 3.03 -8.29 -24.54
N GLU A 218 2.20 -7.44 -25.15
CA GLU A 218 1.94 -6.09 -24.65
C GLU A 218 0.51 -5.95 -24.14
N VAL A 219 0.35 -5.63 -22.86
CA VAL A 219 -0.96 -5.43 -22.21
C VAL A 219 -1.80 -4.36 -22.92
N SER A 220 -1.15 -3.28 -23.38
CA SER A 220 -1.80 -2.15 -24.06
C SER A 220 -2.67 -2.53 -25.26
N ARG A 221 -2.39 -3.67 -25.91
CA ARG A 221 -3.17 -4.18 -27.07
C ARG A 221 -4.59 -4.61 -26.70
N TYR A 222 -4.81 -4.93 -25.46
CA TYR A 222 -6.08 -5.45 -24.93
C TYR A 222 -6.89 -4.41 -24.16
N LEU A 223 -6.32 -3.20 -23.98
CA LEU A 223 -6.95 -2.14 -23.20
C LEU A 223 -7.84 -1.25 -24.06
N ALA A 224 -8.91 -0.76 -23.45
CA ALA A 224 -9.75 0.27 -24.05
C ALA A 224 -8.96 1.61 -24.18
N PRO A 225 -9.30 2.48 -25.16
CA PRO A 225 -8.64 3.76 -25.31
C PRO A 225 -8.68 4.60 -24.04
N GLY A 226 -7.51 5.15 -23.68
CA GLY A 226 -7.36 5.98 -22.49
C GLY A 226 -7.13 5.20 -21.19
N VAL A 227 -7.22 3.87 -21.23
CA VAL A 227 -6.88 3.03 -20.09
C VAL A 227 -5.38 2.74 -20.09
N THR A 228 -4.75 2.88 -18.92
CA THR A 228 -3.35 2.53 -18.70
C THR A 228 -3.28 1.50 -17.58
N LEU A 229 -2.77 0.33 -17.89
CA LEU A 229 -2.54 -0.76 -16.92
C LEU A 229 -1.16 -1.36 -17.22
N PRO A 230 -0.18 -1.19 -16.33
CA PRO A 230 1.13 -1.83 -16.48
C PRO A 230 1.02 -3.34 -16.26
N ALA A 231 1.81 -4.13 -16.98
CA ALA A 231 2.00 -5.54 -16.65
C ALA A 231 2.61 -5.71 -15.26
N VAL A 232 2.33 -6.85 -14.61
CA VAL A 232 2.97 -7.18 -13.33
C VAL A 232 4.47 -7.40 -13.56
N SER A 233 5.31 -6.65 -12.84
CA SER A 233 6.76 -6.70 -13.00
C SER A 233 7.48 -6.83 -11.65
N PRO A 234 8.42 -7.78 -11.50
CA PRO A 234 8.73 -8.85 -12.46
C PRO A 234 7.55 -9.80 -12.65
N ALA A 235 7.46 -10.44 -13.83
CA ALA A 235 6.38 -11.38 -14.13
C ALA A 235 6.41 -12.56 -13.14
N PRO A 236 5.33 -12.79 -12.36
CA PRO A 236 5.35 -13.79 -11.29
C PRO A 236 5.12 -15.23 -11.80
N TYR A 237 4.54 -15.37 -12.99
CA TYR A 237 4.14 -16.67 -13.53
C TYR A 237 4.74 -16.95 -14.89
N THR A 238 4.86 -18.24 -15.21
CA THR A 238 5.38 -18.73 -16.52
C THR A 238 4.26 -19.06 -17.48
N THR A 239 3.10 -19.50 -16.98
CA THR A 239 1.92 -19.80 -17.80
C THR A 239 0.64 -19.41 -17.07
N VAL A 240 -0.38 -19.08 -17.85
CA VAL A 240 -1.72 -18.72 -17.38
C VAL A 240 -2.76 -19.36 -18.31
N SER A 241 -3.86 -19.82 -17.74
CA SER A 241 -5.03 -20.30 -18.49
C SER A 241 -6.31 -19.84 -17.82
N VAL A 242 -7.26 -19.36 -18.61
CA VAL A 242 -8.62 -19.05 -18.14
C VAL A 242 -9.37 -20.35 -17.90
N GLN A 243 -9.98 -20.47 -16.72
CA GLN A 243 -10.72 -21.66 -16.32
C GLN A 243 -12.22 -21.46 -16.43
N GLN A 244 -12.70 -20.29 -16.02
CA GLN A 244 -14.12 -19.96 -16.02
C GLN A 244 -14.29 -18.46 -16.10
N ILE A 245 -15.31 -18.03 -16.82
CA ILE A 245 -15.79 -16.67 -16.85
C ILE A 245 -17.25 -16.65 -16.44
N SER A 246 -17.59 -15.81 -15.49
CA SER A 246 -18.96 -15.51 -15.07
C SER A 246 -19.23 -14.03 -15.23
N ALA A 247 -20.40 -13.65 -15.71
CA ALA A 247 -20.75 -12.27 -15.99
C ALA A 247 -21.99 -11.81 -15.22
N VAL A 248 -22.16 -10.51 -15.13
CA VAL A 248 -23.41 -9.88 -14.68
C VAL A 248 -24.40 -9.82 -15.84
N GLU A 249 -23.95 -9.38 -17.00
CA GLU A 249 -24.80 -9.13 -18.17
C GLU A 249 -24.84 -10.35 -19.09
N GLN A 250 -26.06 -10.67 -19.54
CA GLN A 250 -26.31 -11.79 -20.48
C GLN A 250 -25.59 -11.59 -21.81
N THR A 251 -25.35 -10.34 -22.22
CA THR A 251 -24.62 -10.00 -23.45
C THR A 251 -23.18 -10.49 -23.48
N ALA A 252 -22.58 -10.77 -22.31
CA ALA A 252 -21.24 -11.38 -22.24
C ALA A 252 -21.20 -12.83 -22.75
N ALA A 253 -22.32 -13.53 -22.74
CA ALA A 253 -22.46 -14.91 -23.22
C ALA A 253 -22.89 -15.00 -24.71
N ALA A 254 -22.90 -13.90 -25.42
CA ALA A 254 -23.21 -13.89 -26.84
C ALA A 254 -22.09 -14.56 -27.67
N GLU A 255 -22.44 -15.32 -28.70
CA GLU A 255 -21.49 -15.96 -29.62
C GLU A 255 -20.61 -14.94 -30.38
N GLN A 256 -21.14 -13.76 -30.63
CA GLN A 256 -20.45 -12.67 -31.33
C GLN A 256 -20.30 -11.46 -30.42
N VAL A 257 -19.22 -10.73 -30.62
CA VAL A 257 -19.01 -9.47 -29.91
C VAL A 257 -20.15 -8.50 -30.21
N PRO A 258 -20.82 -7.96 -29.19
CA PRO A 258 -21.98 -7.08 -29.40
C PRO A 258 -21.58 -5.72 -29.99
N ALA A 259 -22.58 -4.86 -30.20
CA ALA A 259 -22.35 -3.52 -30.75
C ALA A 259 -21.33 -2.70 -29.93
N ASP A 260 -20.61 -1.84 -30.64
CA ASP A 260 -19.60 -0.94 -30.04
C ASP A 260 -20.21 -0.14 -28.87
N GLY A 261 -19.43 -0.05 -27.78
CA GLY A 261 -19.83 0.64 -26.56
C GLY A 261 -20.58 -0.25 -25.55
N THR A 262 -20.96 -1.46 -25.90
CA THR A 262 -21.52 -2.43 -24.93
C THR A 262 -20.50 -2.70 -23.85
N THR A 263 -20.92 -2.58 -22.59
CA THR A 263 -20.07 -2.82 -21.41
C THR A 263 -20.59 -4.04 -20.66
N VAL A 264 -19.69 -4.89 -20.19
CA VAL A 264 -19.99 -6.06 -19.36
C VAL A 264 -19.02 -6.15 -18.19
N HIS A 265 -19.53 -6.67 -17.06
CA HIS A 265 -18.75 -6.94 -15.87
C HIS A 265 -18.54 -8.44 -15.73
N VAL A 266 -17.30 -8.87 -15.63
CA VAL A 266 -16.97 -10.29 -15.60
C VAL A 266 -16.06 -10.61 -14.42
N LEU A 267 -16.30 -11.79 -13.83
CA LEU A 267 -15.41 -12.45 -12.89
C LEU A 267 -14.70 -13.58 -13.64
N VAL A 268 -13.38 -13.50 -13.73
CA VAL A 268 -12.54 -14.47 -14.45
C VAL A 268 -11.73 -15.26 -13.47
N GLN A 269 -11.88 -16.58 -13.52
CA GLN A 269 -11.03 -17.50 -12.78
C GLN A 269 -9.89 -17.96 -13.68
N VAL A 270 -8.66 -17.82 -13.22
CA VAL A 270 -7.46 -18.18 -13.97
C VAL A 270 -6.58 -19.13 -13.15
N ASP A 271 -5.98 -20.09 -13.83
CA ASP A 271 -4.90 -20.89 -13.29
C ASP A 271 -3.57 -20.31 -13.76
N ALA A 272 -2.78 -19.82 -12.82
CA ALA A 272 -1.42 -19.39 -13.06
C ALA A 272 -0.43 -20.43 -12.55
N ARG A 273 0.73 -20.56 -13.20
CA ARG A 273 1.78 -21.52 -12.81
C ARG A 273 3.15 -20.86 -12.79
N ASP A 274 3.92 -21.22 -11.79
CA ASP A 274 5.34 -20.94 -11.66
C ASP A 274 6.12 -22.18 -11.24
N THR A 275 7.37 -22.02 -10.83
CA THR A 275 8.21 -23.11 -10.32
C THR A 275 7.72 -23.66 -8.97
N GLY A 276 6.91 -22.90 -8.23
CA GLY A 276 6.32 -23.28 -6.94
C GLY A 276 5.00 -24.06 -7.06
N GLY A 277 4.39 -24.08 -8.25
CA GLY A 277 3.17 -24.84 -8.48
C GLY A 277 2.05 -24.10 -9.23
N ARG A 278 0.81 -24.45 -8.87
CA ARG A 278 -0.43 -23.94 -9.45
C ARG A 278 -1.07 -22.94 -8.50
N TRP A 279 -1.47 -21.78 -9.03
CA TRP A 279 -2.09 -20.70 -8.30
C TRP A 279 -3.45 -20.38 -8.90
N PRO A 280 -4.55 -20.72 -8.23
CA PRO A 280 -5.90 -20.29 -8.64
C PRO A 280 -6.09 -18.84 -8.28
N LEU A 281 -6.36 -18.00 -9.28
CA LEU A 281 -6.57 -16.55 -9.13
C LEU A 281 -7.95 -16.18 -9.68
N ALA A 282 -8.49 -15.06 -9.19
CA ALA A 282 -9.75 -14.50 -9.68
C ALA A 282 -9.61 -13.00 -9.87
N TYR A 283 -10.20 -12.50 -10.94
CA TYR A 283 -10.15 -11.08 -11.30
C TYR A 283 -11.52 -10.59 -11.71
N GLU A 284 -11.91 -9.43 -11.22
CA GLU A 284 -13.09 -8.72 -11.68
C GLU A 284 -12.66 -7.71 -12.73
N LEU A 285 -13.33 -7.72 -13.90
CA LEU A 285 -13.02 -6.80 -14.99
C LEU A 285 -14.29 -6.16 -15.54
N THR A 286 -14.12 -4.92 -15.96
CA THR A 286 -15.06 -4.25 -16.84
C THR A 286 -14.53 -4.32 -18.27
N LEU A 287 -15.31 -4.88 -19.18
CA LEU A 287 -14.96 -4.99 -20.59
C LEU A 287 -15.86 -4.12 -21.43
N ARG A 288 -15.34 -3.63 -22.56
CA ARG A 288 -16.10 -2.86 -23.55
C ARG A 288 -15.94 -3.48 -24.93
N ALA A 289 -17.05 -3.66 -25.62
CA ALA A 289 -17.04 -4.04 -27.03
C ALA A 289 -16.64 -2.85 -27.91
N ARG A 290 -15.70 -3.06 -28.83
CA ARG A 290 -15.27 -2.06 -29.79
C ARG A 290 -14.67 -2.70 -31.03
N SER A 291 -15.13 -2.28 -32.20
CA SER A 291 -14.64 -2.75 -33.50
C SER A 291 -14.60 -4.27 -33.64
N GLY A 292 -15.63 -4.95 -33.13
CA GLY A 292 -15.77 -6.39 -33.18
C GLY A 292 -14.84 -7.16 -32.23
N ARG A 293 -14.30 -6.52 -31.20
CA ARG A 293 -13.46 -7.18 -30.18
C ARG A 293 -13.79 -6.68 -28.78
N TRP A 294 -13.41 -7.46 -27.78
CA TRP A 294 -13.49 -7.06 -26.38
C TRP A 294 -12.19 -6.35 -25.95
N GLU A 295 -12.35 -5.23 -25.25
CA GLU A 295 -11.24 -4.44 -24.68
C GLU A 295 -11.46 -4.29 -23.18
N VAL A 296 -10.39 -4.41 -22.41
CA VAL A 296 -10.40 -4.21 -20.95
C VAL A 296 -10.50 -2.72 -20.64
N ALA A 297 -11.61 -2.32 -20.03
CA ALA A 297 -11.86 -0.95 -19.61
C ALA A 297 -11.42 -0.69 -18.16
N ALA A 298 -11.54 -1.69 -17.28
CA ALA A 298 -11.05 -1.65 -15.91
C ALA A 298 -10.69 -3.05 -15.41
N LEU A 299 -9.72 -3.11 -14.50
CA LEU A 299 -9.39 -4.28 -13.69
C LEU A 299 -9.58 -3.86 -12.24
N ASP A 300 -10.55 -4.45 -11.55
CA ASP A 300 -10.80 -4.19 -10.14
C ASP A 300 -9.81 -4.99 -9.29
N SER A 301 -8.75 -4.32 -8.87
CA SER A 301 -7.72 -4.87 -7.99
C SER A 301 -7.88 -4.46 -6.52
N GLY A 302 -9.11 -4.04 -6.14
CA GLY A 302 -9.39 -3.57 -4.78
C GLY A 302 -8.92 -2.14 -4.48
N GLU A 303 -8.21 -1.51 -5.40
CA GLU A 303 -7.97 -0.06 -5.37
C GLU A 303 -9.04 0.61 -6.23
N SER A 304 -10.03 1.20 -5.55
CA SER A 304 -11.02 2.07 -6.19
C SER A 304 -10.28 3.27 -6.77
N GLY A 305 -9.86 3.16 -8.04
CA GLY A 305 -9.43 4.30 -8.83
C GLY A 305 -10.56 5.30 -8.83
N GLU A 306 -10.32 6.48 -8.29
CA GLU A 306 -11.19 7.63 -8.27
C GLU A 306 -11.69 7.91 -9.70
N SER A 307 -12.82 7.31 -10.05
CA SER A 307 -13.54 7.65 -11.28
C SER A 307 -14.04 9.07 -11.10
N GLY A 308 -13.35 10.02 -11.74
CA GLY A 308 -13.75 11.41 -11.80
C GLY A 308 -15.20 11.48 -12.27
N THR A 309 -16.10 11.80 -11.36
CA THR A 309 -17.47 12.22 -11.65
C THR A 309 -17.38 13.47 -12.52
N ALA A 310 -17.55 13.29 -13.83
CA ALA A 310 -17.86 14.39 -14.71
C ALA A 310 -19.20 14.97 -14.24
N GLN A 311 -19.11 16.12 -13.57
CA GLN A 311 -20.26 16.93 -13.17
C GLN A 311 -20.88 17.50 -14.44
N GLU A 312 -21.92 16.86 -14.91
CA GLU A 312 -22.76 17.36 -15.99
C GLU A 312 -23.48 18.62 -15.47
N GLY A 313 -22.98 19.78 -15.89
CA GLY A 313 -23.58 21.07 -15.65
C GLY A 313 -24.90 21.20 -16.41
N GLY A 314 -26.00 20.93 -15.73
CA GLY A 314 -27.34 21.24 -16.23
C GLY A 314 -27.65 22.72 -16.08
N THR A 315 -27.62 23.45 -17.18
CA THR A 315 -28.21 24.78 -17.35
C THR A 315 -29.74 24.67 -17.31
N ARG A 316 -30.36 25.35 -16.35
CA ARG A 316 -31.65 26.07 -16.57
C ARG A 316 -31.87 27.09 -15.46
#